data_da3e1da7d7d49837da3c67267c4e14e4
#
_entry.id   da3e1da7d7d49837da3c67267c4e14e4
#
_cell.length_a   1.000
_cell.length_b   1.000
_cell.length_c   1.000
_cell.angle_alpha   90.00
_cell.angle_beta   90.00
_cell.angle_gamma   90.00
#
_symmetry.space_group_name_H-M   'P 1'
#
loop_
_entity.id
_entity.type
_entity.pdbx_description
1 polymer ?
#
loop_
_entity_poly.entity_id
_entity_poly.type
_entity_poly.pdbx_seq_one_letter_code
_entity_poly.pdbx_strand_id
1 'polypeptide(L)'
;MGYINQQTGYRGDVLSSRSIIKRHNYALIEPDGLVKNVIPGFENCDITILSTPKLGATFVDYLVTLLDGGRNHQGFGGGDIETFVYVIDGEIMAAADDKSFALKTGGYLYCPAGVKLYLDNNSEGKPSKLFLYKRKYQPLAGHKAYVVSGNVSQLERIEYEGMSDVILQDFLPKELGFDMNMHILSFNPGASHGYIETHVQEHGAYILSGAGMYNLDNDWVPVKKGDYIFMGAYCPQAGYAVGKDEVFSYIYSKDCHRDAEL
;
A
#
# COMPACT_ATOMS: atom_id res chain seq x y z
N MET A 1 11.27 22.30 3.60
CA MET A 1 11.40 21.04 2.83
C MET A 1 11.59 21.42 1.36
N GLY A 2 12.60 20.91 0.71
CA GLY A 2 12.83 21.13 -0.72
C GLY A 2 12.33 19.92 -1.53
N TYR A 3 12.09 20.14 -2.80
CA TYR A 3 11.79 19.08 -3.75
C TYR A 3 13.10 18.39 -4.17
N ILE A 4 13.07 17.06 -4.37
CA ILE A 4 14.27 16.27 -4.68
C ILE A 4 14.76 16.54 -6.11
N ASN A 5 13.84 16.81 -7.01
CA ASN A 5 14.14 17.10 -8.42
C ASN A 5 13.42 18.36 -8.90
N GLN A 6 13.73 18.78 -10.11
CA GLN A 6 13.10 19.96 -10.73
C GLN A 6 11.69 19.67 -11.26
N GLN A 7 11.26 18.41 -11.23
CA GLN A 7 9.88 18.04 -11.58
C GLN A 7 9.01 18.25 -10.35
N THR A 8 8.08 19.15 -10.45
CA THR A 8 7.22 19.52 -9.31
C THR A 8 6.19 18.48 -8.95
N GLY A 9 5.99 17.47 -9.81
CA GLY A 9 4.90 16.50 -9.65
C GLY A 9 3.51 17.08 -9.92
N TYR A 10 3.40 18.34 -10.31
CA TYR A 10 2.13 18.93 -10.69
C TYR A 10 1.72 18.52 -12.10
N ARG A 11 0.44 18.25 -12.28
CA ARG A 11 -0.14 18.01 -13.60
C ARG A 11 -0.23 19.31 -14.39
N GLY A 12 -0.02 19.23 -15.69
CA GLY A 12 -0.20 20.37 -16.60
C GLY A 12 -1.68 20.80 -16.72
N ASP A 13 -2.58 19.87 -16.56
CA ASP A 13 -4.04 20.11 -16.54
C ASP A 13 -4.66 19.59 -15.24
N VAL A 14 -4.76 20.45 -14.25
CA VAL A 14 -5.33 20.13 -12.92
C VAL A 14 -6.84 19.87 -13.00
N LEU A 15 -7.53 20.45 -13.98
CA LEU A 15 -8.98 20.31 -14.13
C LEU A 15 -9.37 18.93 -14.65
N SER A 16 -8.44 18.19 -15.24
CA SER A 16 -8.66 16.80 -15.67
C SER A 16 -8.43 15.76 -14.59
N SER A 17 -8.05 16.16 -13.37
CA SER A 17 -7.84 15.24 -12.28
C SER A 17 -9.14 14.54 -11.88
N ARG A 18 -9.06 13.21 -11.75
CA ARG A 18 -10.14 12.37 -11.20
C ARG A 18 -10.08 12.25 -9.68
N SER A 19 -9.09 12.88 -9.04
CA SER A 19 -8.91 12.78 -7.59
C SER A 19 -10.11 13.33 -6.84
N ILE A 20 -10.61 12.55 -5.87
CA ILE A 20 -11.75 12.87 -5.01
C ILE A 20 -11.24 12.71 -3.57
N ILE A 21 -11.54 13.69 -2.70
CA ILE A 21 -11.14 13.61 -1.29
C ILE A 21 -12.34 13.93 -0.41
N LYS A 22 -12.82 12.93 0.31
CA LYS A 22 -13.81 13.04 1.38
C LYS A 22 -13.16 12.60 2.69
N ARG A 23 -12.62 13.55 3.43
CA ARG A 23 -11.88 13.28 4.68
C ARG A 23 -12.69 12.42 5.64
N HIS A 24 -12.00 11.50 6.32
CA HIS A 24 -12.59 10.52 7.26
C HIS A 24 -13.59 9.55 6.64
N ASN A 25 -13.74 9.55 5.33
CA ASN A 25 -14.62 8.64 4.62
C ASN A 25 -13.83 7.88 3.53
N TYR A 26 -13.59 8.53 2.39
CA TYR A 26 -12.77 7.92 1.35
C TYR A 26 -12.00 8.95 0.51
N ALA A 27 -11.02 8.47 -0.23
CA ALA A 27 -10.38 9.24 -1.28
C ALA A 27 -10.02 8.36 -2.48
N LEU A 28 -10.15 8.90 -3.69
CA LEU A 28 -9.46 8.45 -4.89
C LEU A 28 -8.36 9.46 -5.18
N ILE A 29 -7.13 9.00 -5.29
CA ILE A 29 -5.96 9.83 -5.53
C ILE A 29 -5.23 9.34 -6.78
N GLU A 30 -4.95 10.27 -7.69
CA GLU A 30 -4.02 10.05 -8.80
C GLU A 30 -2.62 10.51 -8.36
N PRO A 31 -1.69 9.59 -8.03
CA PRO A 31 -0.39 9.96 -7.44
C PRO A 31 0.45 10.89 -8.30
N ASP A 32 0.29 10.83 -9.63
CA ASP A 32 1.01 11.70 -10.56
C ASP A 32 0.63 13.20 -10.43
N GLY A 33 -0.53 13.48 -9.82
CA GLY A 33 -0.95 14.84 -9.49
C GLY A 33 -0.39 15.36 -8.17
N LEU A 34 0.32 14.53 -7.40
CA LEU A 34 0.86 14.89 -6.10
C LEU A 34 2.34 15.31 -6.18
N VAL A 35 2.72 16.16 -5.22
CA VAL A 35 4.09 16.65 -5.08
C VAL A 35 5.03 15.51 -4.69
N LYS A 36 6.22 15.49 -5.29
CA LYS A 36 7.32 14.66 -4.82
C LYS A 36 7.94 15.30 -3.58
N ASN A 37 8.10 14.50 -2.54
CA ASN A 37 8.55 14.94 -1.23
C ASN A 37 9.94 14.39 -0.90
N VAL A 38 10.61 15.05 0.05
CA VAL A 38 11.77 14.53 0.76
C VAL A 38 11.34 14.12 2.16
N ILE A 39 11.59 12.87 2.52
CA ILE A 39 11.40 12.37 3.88
C ILE A 39 12.76 12.22 4.54
N PRO A 40 12.94 12.65 5.80
CA PRO A 40 14.20 12.50 6.51
C PRO A 40 14.73 11.06 6.47
N GLY A 41 16.01 10.89 6.15
CA GLY A 41 16.65 9.59 6.03
C GLY A 41 16.58 8.94 4.65
N PHE A 42 15.83 9.50 3.71
CA PHE A 42 15.80 9.04 2.32
C PHE A 42 16.68 9.93 1.43
N GLU A 43 17.49 9.31 0.59
CA GLU A 43 18.39 9.96 -0.37
C GLU A 43 18.16 9.37 -1.77
N ASN A 44 18.28 10.22 -2.80
CA ASN A 44 18.05 9.86 -4.19
C ASN A 44 16.70 9.12 -4.41
N CYS A 45 15.64 9.68 -3.84
CA CYS A 45 14.30 9.09 -3.88
C CYS A 45 13.26 10.13 -4.27
N ASP A 46 12.32 9.72 -5.09
CA ASP A 46 11.06 10.44 -5.32
C ASP A 46 9.98 9.81 -4.43
N ILE A 47 9.39 10.60 -3.53
CA ILE A 47 8.40 10.08 -2.57
C ILE A 47 7.10 10.86 -2.70
N THR A 48 6.02 10.14 -2.96
CA THR A 48 4.65 10.66 -2.94
C THR A 48 3.94 10.17 -1.69
N ILE A 49 3.43 11.08 -0.87
CA ILE A 49 2.63 10.76 0.32
C ILE A 49 1.19 10.60 -0.14
N LEU A 50 0.58 9.45 0.13
CA LEU A 50 -0.76 9.09 -0.32
C LEU A 50 -1.81 9.35 0.76
N SER A 51 -1.86 8.53 1.81
CA SER A 51 -2.73 8.73 2.96
C SER A 51 -1.96 9.17 4.20
N THR A 52 -2.64 9.87 5.07
CA THR A 52 -2.09 10.36 6.35
C THR A 52 -3.22 10.53 7.37
N PRO A 53 -2.91 10.72 8.67
CA PRO A 53 -3.92 11.08 9.67
C PRO A 53 -4.71 12.34 9.34
N LYS A 54 -4.19 13.24 8.50
CA LYS A 54 -4.92 14.43 8.04
C LYS A 54 -6.06 14.09 7.08
N LEU A 55 -5.95 12.98 6.35
CA LEU A 55 -7.02 12.44 5.51
C LEU A 55 -8.06 11.69 6.36
N GLY A 56 -7.64 11.14 7.49
CA GLY A 56 -8.45 10.32 8.39
C GLY A 56 -7.90 8.91 8.62
N ALA A 57 -6.78 8.56 7.97
CA ALA A 57 -6.16 7.25 8.12
C ALA A 57 -5.40 7.11 9.46
N THR A 58 -5.38 5.93 10.07
CA THR A 58 -4.51 5.63 11.22
C THR A 58 -3.10 5.17 10.80
N PHE A 59 -2.80 5.25 9.51
CA PHE A 59 -1.54 4.87 8.88
C PHE A 59 -1.06 5.93 7.89
N VAL A 60 0.13 5.73 7.35
CA VAL A 60 0.65 6.55 6.24
C VAL A 60 1.15 5.63 5.13
N ASP A 61 0.64 5.85 3.92
CA ASP A 61 1.09 5.21 2.69
C ASP A 61 1.93 6.14 1.83
N TYR A 62 2.91 5.55 1.17
CA TYR A 62 3.81 6.22 0.27
C TYR A 62 4.01 5.43 -1.02
N LEU A 63 4.10 6.15 -2.12
CA LEU A 63 4.69 5.63 -3.35
C LEU A 63 6.12 6.14 -3.42
N VAL A 64 7.09 5.24 -3.42
CA VAL A 64 8.51 5.56 -3.40
C VAL A 64 9.17 5.07 -4.69
N THR A 65 9.92 5.93 -5.35
CA THR A 65 10.84 5.52 -6.40
C THR A 65 12.26 5.73 -5.87
N LEU A 66 12.97 4.65 -5.63
CA LEU A 66 14.40 4.69 -5.37
C LEU A 66 15.11 4.84 -6.71
N LEU A 67 15.77 5.97 -6.94
CA LEU A 67 16.59 6.22 -8.10
C LEU A 67 17.91 5.41 -8.02
N ASP A 68 18.80 5.58 -8.96
CA ASP A 68 20.13 4.97 -8.89
C ASP A 68 20.87 5.42 -7.61
N GLY A 69 21.31 4.46 -6.78
CA GLY A 69 21.85 4.71 -5.44
C GLY A 69 20.84 5.30 -4.44
N GLY A 70 19.54 5.22 -4.76
CA GLY A 70 18.46 5.62 -3.86
C GLY A 70 18.40 4.73 -2.63
N ARG A 71 18.29 5.34 -1.44
CA ARG A 71 18.41 4.58 -0.18
C ARG A 71 17.78 5.26 1.01
N ASN A 72 17.61 4.46 2.06
CA ASN A 72 17.28 4.90 3.40
C ASN A 72 18.21 4.22 4.41
N HIS A 73 19.27 4.91 4.87
CA HIS A 73 20.24 4.36 5.82
C HIS A 73 20.09 4.88 7.26
N GLN A 74 19.13 5.74 7.54
CA GLN A 74 18.79 6.11 8.91
C GLN A 74 17.78 5.15 9.53
N GLY A 75 17.17 4.30 8.69
CA GLY A 75 16.09 3.40 9.04
C GLY A 75 14.72 4.09 9.07
N PHE A 76 13.70 3.36 8.65
CA PHE A 76 12.31 3.78 8.62
C PHE A 76 11.51 2.97 9.63
N GLY A 77 10.62 3.61 10.41
CA GLY A 77 9.91 2.95 11.51
C GLY A 77 10.76 2.85 12.79
N GLY A 78 10.62 1.75 13.52
CA GLY A 78 11.21 1.55 14.84
C GLY A 78 10.42 2.25 15.97
N GLY A 79 10.81 2.05 17.22
CA GLY A 79 10.02 2.50 18.35
C GLY A 79 8.68 1.76 18.40
N ASP A 80 7.58 2.49 18.43
CA ASP A 80 6.21 1.95 18.41
C ASP A 80 5.62 1.87 16.97
N ILE A 81 6.42 2.08 15.94
CA ILE A 81 6.00 2.10 14.54
C ILE A 81 6.39 0.79 13.85
N GLU A 82 5.41 0.11 13.30
CA GLU A 82 5.58 -0.99 12.35
C GLU A 82 5.59 -0.48 10.91
N THR A 83 6.25 -1.21 10.02
CA THR A 83 6.41 -0.83 8.62
C THR A 83 6.26 -2.01 7.68
N PHE A 84 5.84 -1.72 6.45
CA PHE A 84 5.77 -2.71 5.38
C PHE A 84 6.27 -2.08 4.07
N VAL A 85 7.01 -2.84 3.29
CA VAL A 85 7.41 -2.48 1.93
C VAL A 85 7.06 -3.59 0.95
N TYR A 86 6.55 -3.20 -0.23
CA TYR A 86 6.28 -4.07 -1.37
C TYR A 86 6.96 -3.51 -2.61
N VAL A 87 7.68 -4.36 -3.35
CA VAL A 87 8.34 -3.97 -4.60
C VAL A 87 7.35 -4.09 -5.76
N ILE A 88 6.87 -2.94 -6.24
CA ILE A 88 5.96 -2.86 -7.39
C ILE A 88 6.71 -3.18 -8.68
N ASP A 89 7.92 -2.63 -8.83
CA ASP A 89 8.78 -2.84 -10.00
C ASP A 89 10.25 -2.66 -9.62
N GLY A 90 11.13 -3.43 -10.25
CA GLY A 90 12.57 -3.40 -10.00
C GLY A 90 13.04 -4.39 -8.93
N GLU A 91 14.18 -4.08 -8.33
CA GLU A 91 14.80 -4.88 -7.26
C GLU A 91 15.53 -3.97 -6.27
N ILE A 92 15.54 -4.37 -5.01
CA ILE A 92 16.22 -3.66 -3.93
C ILE A 92 16.90 -4.63 -2.96
N MET A 93 17.86 -4.12 -2.21
CA MET A 93 18.30 -4.72 -0.97
C MET A 93 17.57 -4.05 0.19
N ALA A 94 16.84 -4.82 0.98
CA ALA A 94 16.24 -4.38 2.22
C ALA A 94 16.97 -4.99 3.41
N ALA A 95 16.95 -4.35 4.59
CA ALA A 95 17.49 -4.92 5.80
C ALA A 95 16.62 -4.61 7.01
N ALA A 96 16.59 -5.58 7.96
CA ALA A 96 15.89 -5.52 9.24
C ALA A 96 16.52 -6.53 10.22
N ASP A 97 16.64 -6.20 11.50
CA ASP A 97 17.17 -7.11 12.54
C ASP A 97 18.49 -7.81 12.14
N ASP A 98 19.47 -7.06 11.68
CA ASP A 98 20.79 -7.55 11.23
C ASP A 98 20.73 -8.57 10.06
N LYS A 99 19.57 -8.70 9.40
CA LYS A 99 19.38 -9.55 8.22
C LYS A 99 19.16 -8.70 6.97
N SER A 100 19.68 -9.19 5.85
CA SER A 100 19.48 -8.57 4.54
C SER A 100 18.57 -9.44 3.67
N PHE A 101 17.72 -8.78 2.86
CA PHE A 101 16.72 -9.40 2.02
C PHE A 101 16.82 -8.82 0.60
N ALA A 102 17.17 -9.64 -0.38
CA ALA A 102 17.10 -9.25 -1.78
C ALA A 102 15.63 -9.38 -2.25
N LEU A 103 15.00 -8.25 -2.49
CA LEU A 103 13.59 -8.18 -2.90
C LEU A 103 13.51 -7.76 -4.37
N LYS A 104 12.84 -8.56 -5.17
CA LYS A 104 12.48 -8.26 -6.57
C LYS A 104 11.02 -7.90 -6.68
N THR A 105 10.56 -7.53 -7.86
CA THR A 105 9.12 -7.30 -8.13
C THR A 105 8.25 -8.39 -7.49
N GLY A 106 7.24 -7.98 -6.73
CA GLY A 106 6.41 -8.86 -5.91
C GLY A 106 6.99 -9.21 -4.54
N GLY A 107 8.25 -8.86 -4.28
CA GLY A 107 8.91 -9.07 -2.97
C GLY A 107 8.39 -8.10 -1.91
N TYR A 108 8.37 -8.54 -0.65
CA TYR A 108 7.92 -7.73 0.47
C TYR A 108 8.72 -8.01 1.74
N LEU A 109 8.67 -7.03 2.64
CA LEU A 109 9.23 -7.13 3.98
C LEU A 109 8.34 -6.34 4.95
N TYR A 110 7.93 -7.02 6.03
CA TYR A 110 7.29 -6.43 7.19
C TYR A 110 8.28 -6.33 8.33
N CYS A 111 8.32 -5.18 9.00
CA CYS A 111 9.11 -4.94 10.20
C CYS A 111 8.16 -4.55 11.35
N PRO A 112 8.11 -5.33 12.45
CA PRO A 112 7.29 -5.01 13.61
C PRO A 112 7.80 -3.77 14.34
N ALA A 113 7.03 -3.27 15.28
CA ALA A 113 7.46 -2.22 16.20
C ALA A 113 8.79 -2.59 16.88
N GLY A 114 9.69 -1.62 17.02
CA GLY A 114 11.05 -1.81 17.52
C GLY A 114 12.09 -2.09 16.42
N VAL A 115 11.68 -2.60 15.26
CA VAL A 115 12.57 -2.93 14.15
C VAL A 115 12.55 -1.82 13.10
N LYS A 116 13.72 -1.38 12.67
CA LYS A 116 13.87 -0.42 11.58
C LYS A 116 14.02 -1.11 10.23
N LEU A 117 13.35 -0.57 9.22
CA LEU A 117 13.49 -0.97 7.83
C LEU A 117 14.54 -0.10 7.13
N TYR A 118 15.51 -0.75 6.50
CA TYR A 118 16.52 -0.11 5.65
C TYR A 118 16.31 -0.53 4.20
N LEU A 119 16.50 0.39 3.27
CA LEU A 119 16.29 0.18 1.83
C LEU A 119 17.47 0.71 1.04
N ASP A 120 17.90 -0.03 0.04
CA ASP A 120 18.99 0.34 -0.85
C ASP A 120 18.71 -0.16 -2.28
N ASN A 121 18.78 0.74 -3.25
CA ASN A 121 18.70 0.39 -4.66
C ASN A 121 20.11 0.26 -5.24
N ASN A 122 20.59 -0.96 -5.31
CA ASN A 122 21.88 -1.32 -5.88
C ASN A 122 21.81 -1.70 -7.38
N SER A 123 20.65 -1.52 -8.00
CA SER A 123 20.45 -1.81 -9.43
C SER A 123 21.08 -0.70 -10.27
N GLU A 124 22.19 -0.99 -10.92
CA GLU A 124 22.94 -0.02 -11.73
C GLU A 124 22.02 0.68 -12.77
N GLY A 125 21.80 1.97 -12.57
CA GLY A 125 21.07 2.86 -13.48
C GLY A 125 19.57 2.60 -13.60
N LYS A 126 18.96 1.71 -12.80
CA LYS A 126 17.52 1.39 -12.88
C LYS A 126 16.80 1.81 -11.60
N PRO A 127 15.74 2.61 -11.70
CA PRO A 127 14.91 2.93 -10.55
C PRO A 127 14.09 1.70 -10.11
N SER A 128 13.78 1.65 -8.80
CA SER A 128 12.85 0.66 -8.24
C SER A 128 11.66 1.36 -7.62
N LYS A 129 10.45 0.88 -7.92
CA LYS A 129 9.19 1.46 -7.46
C LYS A 129 8.60 0.63 -6.33
N LEU A 130 8.28 1.27 -5.22
CA LEU A 130 7.84 0.63 -3.99
C LEU A 130 6.52 1.22 -3.50
N PHE A 131 5.68 0.36 -2.93
CA PHE A 131 4.63 0.76 -2.00
C PHE A 131 5.19 0.64 -0.58
N LEU A 132 5.15 1.71 0.20
CA LEU A 132 5.70 1.76 1.54
C LEU A 132 4.62 2.22 2.51
N TYR A 133 4.49 1.52 3.63
CA TYR A 133 3.48 1.71 4.66
C TYR A 133 4.10 1.84 6.04
N LYS A 134 3.47 2.62 6.91
CA LYS A 134 3.75 2.63 8.35
C LYS A 134 2.51 2.97 9.16
N ARG A 135 2.44 2.41 10.36
CA ARG A 135 1.45 2.77 11.37
C ARG A 135 2.00 2.60 12.78
N LYS A 136 1.29 3.11 13.76
CA LYS A 136 1.55 2.84 15.15
C LYS A 136 1.01 1.45 15.49
N TYR A 137 1.89 0.57 15.97
CA TYR A 137 1.55 -0.78 16.39
C TYR A 137 0.65 -0.75 17.65
N GLN A 138 -0.39 -1.58 17.67
CA GLN A 138 -1.28 -1.78 18.80
C GLN A 138 -0.98 -3.15 19.44
N PRO A 139 -0.21 -3.20 20.55
CA PRO A 139 0.21 -4.46 21.15
C PRO A 139 -0.96 -5.20 21.78
N LEU A 140 -0.98 -6.52 21.63
CA LEU A 140 -1.88 -7.43 22.35
C LEU A 140 -1.07 -8.25 23.35
N ALA A 141 -1.48 -8.26 24.63
CA ALA A 141 -0.76 -8.93 25.71
C ALA A 141 -0.56 -10.43 25.40
N GLY A 142 0.67 -10.90 25.54
CA GLY A 142 1.04 -12.29 25.28
C GLY A 142 1.31 -12.64 23.81
N HIS A 143 1.15 -11.69 22.88
CA HIS A 143 1.37 -11.89 21.45
C HIS A 143 2.42 -10.91 20.93
N LYS A 144 3.22 -11.34 19.95
CA LYS A 144 4.26 -10.51 19.34
C LYS A 144 4.33 -10.76 17.83
N ALA A 145 4.40 -9.68 17.07
CA ALA A 145 4.77 -9.74 15.67
C ALA A 145 6.30 -9.94 15.53
N TYR A 146 6.71 -10.42 14.37
CA TYR A 146 8.12 -10.65 14.00
C TYR A 146 8.33 -10.25 12.53
N VAL A 147 9.59 -10.17 12.11
CA VAL A 147 9.96 -9.83 10.73
C VAL A 147 9.48 -10.93 9.79
N VAL A 148 8.71 -10.52 8.76
CA VAL A 148 8.19 -11.42 7.71
C VAL A 148 8.63 -10.91 6.36
N SER A 149 9.20 -11.78 5.52
CA SER A 149 9.56 -11.46 4.15
C SER A 149 9.16 -12.59 3.20
N GLY A 150 8.93 -12.26 1.95
CA GLY A 150 8.60 -13.24 0.92
C GLY A 150 8.39 -12.58 -0.43
N ASN A 151 7.74 -13.34 -1.32
CA ASN A 151 7.31 -12.85 -2.62
C ASN A 151 5.87 -13.29 -2.88
N VAL A 152 5.05 -12.41 -3.43
CA VAL A 152 3.63 -12.67 -3.72
C VAL A 152 3.41 -13.90 -4.59
N SER A 153 4.38 -14.24 -5.46
CA SER A 153 4.32 -15.45 -6.30
C SER A 153 4.32 -16.77 -5.51
N GLN A 154 4.70 -16.72 -4.24
CA GLN A 154 4.77 -17.88 -3.33
C GLN A 154 3.60 -17.94 -2.35
N LEU A 155 2.76 -16.88 -2.31
CA LEU A 155 1.60 -16.82 -1.42
C LEU A 155 0.45 -17.68 -1.95
N GLU A 156 -0.29 -18.27 -1.04
CA GLU A 156 -1.50 -19.02 -1.36
C GLU A 156 -2.50 -18.12 -2.09
N ARG A 157 -3.18 -18.68 -3.08
CA ARG A 157 -4.26 -18.03 -3.82
C ARG A 157 -5.59 -18.55 -3.28
N ILE A 158 -6.28 -17.72 -2.52
CA ILE A 158 -7.50 -18.05 -1.78
C ILE A 158 -8.70 -17.48 -2.55
N GLU A 159 -9.71 -18.30 -2.81
CA GLU A 159 -11.00 -17.80 -3.32
C GLU A 159 -11.65 -16.89 -2.26
N TYR A 160 -11.85 -15.62 -2.63
CA TYR A 160 -12.40 -14.63 -1.72
C TYR A 160 -13.89 -14.90 -1.49
N GLU A 161 -14.27 -15.22 -0.23
CA GLU A 161 -15.66 -15.49 0.15
C GLU A 161 -16.38 -16.53 -0.75
N GLY A 162 -15.63 -17.52 -1.27
CA GLY A 162 -16.14 -18.53 -2.19
C GLY A 162 -16.36 -18.08 -3.63
N MET A 163 -15.91 -16.90 -3.99
CA MET A 163 -15.94 -16.38 -5.37
C MET A 163 -14.71 -16.88 -6.13
N SER A 164 -14.88 -17.80 -7.07
CA SER A 164 -13.77 -18.42 -7.81
C SER A 164 -13.05 -17.48 -8.79
N ASP A 165 -13.64 -16.33 -9.10
CA ASP A 165 -13.13 -15.29 -9.99
C ASP A 165 -12.54 -14.08 -9.24
N VAL A 166 -12.52 -14.12 -7.90
CA VAL A 166 -11.90 -13.12 -7.03
C VAL A 166 -10.90 -13.80 -6.11
N ILE A 167 -9.62 -13.47 -6.23
CA ILE A 167 -8.53 -14.15 -5.55
C ILE A 167 -7.86 -13.22 -4.54
N LEU A 168 -7.79 -13.68 -3.29
CA LEU A 168 -7.09 -13.05 -2.18
C LEU A 168 -5.71 -13.71 -1.98
N GLN A 169 -4.71 -12.90 -1.65
CA GLN A 169 -3.39 -13.35 -1.17
C GLN A 169 -3.03 -12.57 0.09
N ASP A 170 -2.82 -13.28 1.20
CA ASP A 170 -2.44 -12.72 2.49
C ASP A 170 -0.90 -12.65 2.61
N PHE A 171 -0.35 -11.53 3.02
CA PHE A 171 1.10 -11.35 3.16
C PHE A 171 1.63 -11.76 4.53
N LEU A 172 0.87 -11.52 5.57
CA LEU A 172 1.29 -11.79 6.95
C LEU A 172 0.52 -12.95 7.57
N PRO A 173 1.10 -13.62 8.56
CA PRO A 173 0.41 -14.69 9.29
C PRO A 173 -0.87 -14.20 9.99
N LYS A 174 -1.88 -15.07 10.07
CA LYS A 174 -3.13 -14.82 10.82
C LYS A 174 -2.95 -15.06 12.33
N GLU A 175 -1.88 -14.51 12.90
CA GLU A 175 -1.55 -14.61 14.31
C GLU A 175 -1.92 -13.32 15.04
N LEU A 176 -2.38 -13.40 16.27
CA LEU A 176 -2.84 -12.25 17.07
C LEU A 176 -1.74 -11.21 17.37
N GLY A 177 -0.48 -11.55 17.12
CA GLY A 177 0.64 -10.62 17.23
C GLY A 177 0.66 -9.55 16.13
N PHE A 178 0.01 -9.81 14.99
CA PHE A 178 -0.06 -8.86 13.86
C PHE A 178 -1.38 -8.10 13.95
N ASP A 179 -1.33 -6.80 14.24
CA ASP A 179 -2.50 -5.93 14.31
C ASP A 179 -2.87 -5.31 12.95
N MET A 180 -2.14 -5.66 11.90
CA MET A 180 -2.43 -5.35 10.52
C MET A 180 -2.08 -6.53 9.61
N ASN A 181 -2.62 -6.54 8.41
CA ASN A 181 -2.16 -7.37 7.31
C ASN A 181 -2.14 -6.55 6.03
N MET A 182 -1.38 -7.03 5.06
CA MET A 182 -1.44 -6.56 3.68
C MET A 182 -2.01 -7.68 2.83
N HIS A 183 -2.75 -7.29 1.81
CA HIS A 183 -3.38 -8.24 0.90
C HIS A 183 -3.22 -7.80 -0.54
N ILE A 184 -3.25 -8.75 -1.47
CA ILE A 184 -3.62 -8.47 -2.85
C ILE A 184 -4.99 -9.11 -3.10
N LEU A 185 -5.92 -8.30 -3.62
CA LEU A 185 -7.17 -8.78 -4.16
C LEU A 185 -7.15 -8.62 -5.67
N SER A 186 -7.50 -9.71 -6.37
CA SER A 186 -7.43 -9.79 -7.82
C SER A 186 -8.76 -10.27 -8.37
N PHE A 187 -9.31 -9.53 -9.32
CA PHE A 187 -10.57 -9.83 -9.99
C PHE A 187 -10.29 -10.23 -11.42
N ASN A 188 -10.77 -11.37 -11.85
CA ASN A 188 -10.76 -11.73 -13.25
C ASN A 188 -11.56 -10.73 -14.09
N PRO A 189 -11.30 -10.60 -15.39
CA PRO A 189 -12.08 -9.69 -16.24
C PRO A 189 -13.59 -9.91 -16.11
N GLY A 190 -14.32 -8.85 -15.73
CA GLY A 190 -15.77 -8.89 -15.49
C GLY A 190 -16.20 -9.39 -14.11
N ALA A 191 -15.27 -9.82 -13.25
CA ALA A 191 -15.59 -10.21 -11.89
C ALA A 191 -15.89 -8.99 -11.00
N SER A 192 -16.62 -9.23 -9.90
CA SER A 192 -17.01 -8.19 -8.95
C SER A 192 -17.13 -8.75 -7.55
N HIS A 193 -17.10 -7.89 -6.53
CA HIS A 193 -17.68 -8.23 -5.24
C HIS A 193 -19.15 -8.61 -5.43
N GLY A 194 -19.61 -9.65 -4.78
CA GLY A 194 -21.01 -10.08 -4.80
C GLY A 194 -21.93 -9.19 -3.96
N TYR A 195 -21.38 -8.25 -3.23
CA TYR A 195 -22.09 -7.37 -2.28
C TYR A 195 -21.28 -6.09 -2.01
N ILE A 196 -21.94 -5.08 -1.43
CA ILE A 196 -21.27 -3.91 -0.86
C ILE A 196 -20.98 -4.24 0.60
N GLU A 197 -19.71 -4.25 0.97
CA GLU A 197 -19.27 -4.52 2.34
C GLU A 197 -19.07 -3.22 3.13
N THR A 198 -19.22 -3.32 4.46
CA THR A 198 -18.82 -2.29 5.40
C THR A 198 -18.29 -2.95 6.67
N HIS A 199 -17.22 -2.45 7.21
CA HIS A 199 -16.56 -2.99 8.41
C HIS A 199 -15.69 -1.93 9.08
N VAL A 200 -15.25 -2.22 10.30
CA VAL A 200 -14.42 -1.30 11.08
C VAL A 200 -13.06 -1.04 10.43
N GLN A 201 -12.51 -2.01 9.71
CA GLN A 201 -11.18 -1.90 9.10
C GLN A 201 -11.14 -0.81 8.03
N GLU A 202 -10.10 -0.02 8.08
CA GLU A 202 -9.75 0.97 7.05
C GLU A 202 -8.70 0.41 6.09
N HIS A 203 -8.67 0.96 4.88
CA HIS A 203 -7.76 0.51 3.84
C HIS A 203 -7.05 1.65 3.13
N GLY A 204 -5.79 1.41 2.80
CA GLY A 204 -5.08 2.12 1.75
C GLY A 204 -4.78 1.14 0.62
N ALA A 205 -5.34 1.37 -0.57
CA ALA A 205 -5.25 0.45 -1.70
C ALA A 205 -4.55 1.09 -2.90
N TYR A 206 -3.50 0.46 -3.41
CA TYR A 206 -2.81 0.88 -4.63
C TYR A 206 -3.10 -0.10 -5.77
N ILE A 207 -3.60 0.43 -6.89
CA ILE A 207 -3.99 -0.39 -8.05
C ILE A 207 -2.76 -0.83 -8.83
N LEU A 208 -2.50 -2.15 -8.84
CA LEU A 208 -1.35 -2.77 -9.47
C LEU A 208 -1.56 -3.05 -10.95
N SER A 209 -2.77 -3.45 -11.35
CA SER A 209 -3.11 -3.80 -12.73
C SER A 209 -4.58 -3.57 -13.04
N GLY A 210 -4.89 -3.48 -14.32
CA GLY A 210 -6.25 -3.38 -14.83
C GLY A 210 -6.97 -2.09 -14.51
N ALA A 211 -8.29 -2.13 -14.65
CA ALA A 211 -9.19 -1.03 -14.37
C ALA A 211 -10.50 -1.57 -13.79
N GLY A 212 -11.20 -0.73 -13.04
CA GLY A 212 -12.44 -1.09 -12.39
C GLY A 212 -13.38 0.11 -12.19
N MET A 213 -14.60 -0.22 -11.79
CA MET A 213 -15.48 0.72 -11.10
C MET A 213 -15.45 0.36 -9.62
N TYR A 214 -15.20 1.33 -8.76
CA TYR A 214 -15.21 1.13 -7.33
C TYR A 214 -16.39 1.88 -6.71
N ASN A 215 -17.22 1.19 -5.94
CA ASN A 215 -18.23 1.83 -5.10
C ASN A 215 -17.55 2.28 -3.81
N LEU A 216 -17.66 3.56 -3.49
CA LEU A 216 -17.14 4.17 -2.27
C LEU A 216 -18.24 5.05 -1.67
N ASP A 217 -18.87 4.59 -0.59
CA ASP A 217 -19.99 5.29 0.06
C ASP A 217 -21.13 5.66 -0.94
N ASN A 218 -21.50 4.70 -1.78
CA ASN A 218 -22.45 4.82 -2.90
C ASN A 218 -22.02 5.74 -4.05
N ASP A 219 -20.83 6.31 -4.02
CA ASP A 219 -20.24 6.94 -5.21
C ASP A 219 -19.53 5.90 -6.08
N TRP A 220 -19.83 5.88 -7.35
CA TRP A 220 -19.21 5.01 -8.33
C TRP A 220 -18.08 5.73 -9.02
N VAL A 221 -16.85 5.32 -8.75
CA VAL A 221 -15.64 5.98 -9.24
C VAL A 221 -14.85 5.05 -10.16
N PRO A 222 -14.43 5.52 -11.35
CA PRO A 222 -13.55 4.75 -12.22
C PRO A 222 -12.13 4.75 -11.62
N VAL A 223 -11.51 3.56 -11.56
CA VAL A 223 -10.16 3.36 -11.08
C VAL A 223 -9.34 2.58 -12.09
N LYS A 224 -8.03 2.79 -12.10
CA LYS A 224 -7.11 2.10 -12.99
C LYS A 224 -5.73 1.93 -12.36
N LYS A 225 -4.92 1.10 -12.97
CA LYS A 225 -3.50 0.94 -12.60
C LYS A 225 -2.82 2.28 -12.29
N GLY A 226 -2.18 2.34 -11.15
CA GLY A 226 -1.47 3.52 -10.65
C GLY A 226 -2.30 4.43 -9.76
N ASP A 227 -3.61 4.27 -9.69
CA ASP A 227 -4.46 5.01 -8.75
C ASP A 227 -4.29 4.48 -7.32
N TYR A 228 -4.60 5.33 -6.35
CA TYR A 228 -4.66 4.98 -4.95
C TYR A 228 -6.05 5.30 -4.38
N ILE A 229 -6.58 4.40 -3.55
CA ILE A 229 -7.85 4.57 -2.85
C ILE A 229 -7.57 4.50 -1.35
N PHE A 230 -8.11 5.46 -0.59
CA PHE A 230 -8.29 5.36 0.85
C PHE A 230 -9.76 5.06 1.15
N MET A 231 -10.01 4.12 2.03
CA MET A 231 -11.33 3.79 2.58
C MET A 231 -11.23 3.84 4.10
N GLY A 232 -11.97 4.77 4.70
CA GLY A 232 -12.04 4.93 6.15
C GLY A 232 -12.89 3.83 6.79
N ALA A 233 -12.83 3.74 8.11
CA ALA A 233 -13.68 2.82 8.88
C ALA A 233 -15.16 3.00 8.51
N TYR A 234 -15.84 1.86 8.31
CA TYR A 234 -17.26 1.76 7.93
C TYR A 234 -17.62 2.38 6.56
N CYS A 235 -16.68 2.78 5.73
CA CYS A 235 -16.98 3.20 4.36
C CYS A 235 -17.58 2.01 3.58
N PRO A 236 -18.82 2.10 3.07
CA PRO A 236 -19.38 1.09 2.18
C PRO A 236 -18.55 0.99 0.90
N GLN A 237 -18.16 -0.23 0.52
CA GLN A 237 -17.20 -0.44 -0.55
C GLN A 237 -17.46 -1.69 -1.36
N ALA A 238 -17.16 -1.65 -2.65
CA ALA A 238 -17.15 -2.81 -3.54
C ALA A 238 -16.36 -2.51 -4.82
N GLY A 239 -15.61 -3.49 -5.30
CA GLY A 239 -14.83 -3.40 -6.55
C GLY A 239 -15.47 -4.22 -7.66
N TYR A 240 -15.42 -3.70 -8.90
CA TYR A 240 -15.93 -4.33 -10.12
C TYR A 240 -14.86 -4.18 -11.20
N ALA A 241 -14.32 -5.30 -11.69
CA ALA A 241 -13.37 -5.29 -12.80
C ALA A 241 -14.06 -4.91 -14.09
N VAL A 242 -13.49 -3.94 -14.82
CA VAL A 242 -13.92 -3.59 -16.17
C VAL A 242 -12.84 -3.98 -17.17
N GLY A 243 -13.21 -4.21 -18.41
CA GLY A 243 -12.29 -4.74 -19.43
C GLY A 243 -12.47 -6.24 -19.61
N LYS A 244 -11.69 -6.81 -20.56
CA LYS A 244 -11.85 -8.22 -20.97
C LYS A 244 -10.54 -9.01 -20.89
N ASP A 245 -9.39 -8.32 -20.86
CA ASP A 245 -8.12 -8.94 -21.14
C ASP A 245 -7.11 -8.82 -19.96
N GLU A 246 -7.38 -7.96 -18.98
CA GLU A 246 -6.47 -7.70 -17.87
C GLU A 246 -7.16 -7.90 -16.52
N VAL A 247 -6.50 -8.58 -15.61
CA VAL A 247 -6.92 -8.74 -14.22
C VAL A 247 -6.87 -7.39 -13.52
N PHE A 248 -7.97 -7.00 -12.88
CA PHE A 248 -8.00 -5.86 -11.99
C PHE A 248 -7.48 -6.30 -10.61
N SER A 249 -6.38 -5.70 -10.18
CA SER A 249 -5.71 -6.13 -8.95
C SER A 249 -5.15 -4.94 -8.18
N TYR A 250 -5.23 -4.99 -6.86
CA TYR A 250 -4.67 -3.98 -5.97
C TYR A 250 -4.06 -4.60 -4.72
N ILE A 251 -2.99 -3.95 -4.22
CA ILE A 251 -2.45 -4.21 -2.88
C ILE A 251 -3.11 -3.25 -1.89
N TYR A 252 -3.52 -3.77 -0.73
CA TYR A 252 -4.16 -2.94 0.28
C TYR A 252 -3.80 -3.36 1.71
N SER A 253 -3.79 -2.39 2.61
CA SER A 253 -3.66 -2.60 4.04
C SER A 253 -5.02 -2.90 4.67
N LYS A 254 -5.02 -3.75 5.69
CA LYS A 254 -6.17 -4.02 6.55
C LYS A 254 -5.68 -4.09 7.99
N ASP A 255 -6.22 -3.26 8.86
CA ASP A 255 -5.98 -3.39 10.28
C ASP A 255 -6.82 -4.52 10.88
N CYS A 256 -6.32 -5.12 11.95
CA CYS A 256 -6.85 -6.33 12.55
C CYS A 256 -7.03 -6.15 14.06
N HIS A 257 -7.87 -7.01 14.66
CA HIS A 257 -8.00 -7.19 16.11
C HIS A 257 -8.35 -5.92 16.90
N ARG A 258 -9.02 -4.96 16.28
CA ARG A 258 -9.51 -3.75 16.95
C ARG A 258 -10.92 -3.39 16.51
N ASP A 259 -11.59 -2.58 17.31
CA ASP A 259 -12.85 -1.91 16.98
C ASP A 259 -12.60 -0.40 16.80
N ALA A 260 -13.55 0.32 16.21
CA ALA A 260 -13.44 1.76 16.07
C ALA A 260 -13.53 2.45 17.44
N GLU A 261 -12.69 3.45 17.65
CA GLU A 261 -12.83 4.38 18.78
C GLU A 261 -13.94 5.40 18.43
N LEU A 262 -14.94 5.51 19.32
CA LEU A 262 -16.08 6.43 19.16
C LEU A 262 -15.83 7.75 19.87
#